data_9a3491b87ab947da9be8e22ad959249a
#
_entry.id   9a3491b87ab947da9be8e22ad959249a
#
_cell.length_a   1.000
_cell.length_b   1.000
_cell.length_c   1.000
_cell.angle_alpha   90.00
_cell.angle_beta   90.00
_cell.angle_gamma   90.00
#
_symmetry.space_group_name_H-M   'P 1'
#
loop_
_entity.id
_entity.type
_entity.pdbx_description
1 polymer ?
#
loop_
_entity_poly.entity_id
_entity_poly.type
_entity_poly.pdbx_seq_one_letter_code
_entity_poly.pdbx_strand_id
1 'polypeptide(L)'
;MSQSLLDIVSAIGTWAWDALTSDSSSPTYAFPRTHRSSGSVRVCGVSRASMGRQPQSTQPPAGGGWLAQCGTGNIPAGGPTTVYDPSGTPLQLSAADELASGGEGTVYRCPGHDSFVIKLYKRDIVENPEKQKAVIERLRDMLSIEELRKDHDIAWPQMFVYDADKHVVGFVMRAVSGTSVSSLQGAERIRRLFPGWDRKDLVLVARDFLDKMQLLASHGVLVNDFNPANFIVGKDHRVRLIDCDSYQIPSVNGGAPHVATSYFSSHVAPEMLRRPSLLKQPRGPEQARFGAAIIVYQLLMCGLHPYSHKNGGMPEDNLKSGKCPLGLGSGCSIPTGWYNLLSYLPYTAMDKFIRMFRDGHGNPAARPTLGELRQEVEKFLFVMGKDPLRRDLAPATPKVKSGTARTAWKNAAA
;
A
#
# COMPACT_ATOMS: atom_id res chain seq x y z
N MET A 1 -25.36 -9.33 -17.03
CA MET A 1 -26.39 -9.40 -15.97
C MET A 1 -25.82 -8.62 -14.79
N SER A 2 -26.48 -7.54 -14.39
CA SER A 2 -26.07 -6.75 -13.24
C SER A 2 -26.46 -7.50 -11.97
N GLN A 3 -25.47 -7.89 -11.18
CA GLN A 3 -25.70 -8.49 -9.87
C GLN A 3 -26.01 -7.36 -8.88
N SER A 4 -27.13 -7.47 -8.15
CA SER A 4 -27.47 -6.51 -7.10
C SER A 4 -26.57 -6.67 -5.87
N LEU A 5 -26.50 -5.65 -5.02
CA LEU A 5 -25.81 -5.72 -3.73
C LEU A 5 -26.28 -6.91 -2.88
N LEU A 6 -27.57 -7.22 -2.95
CA LEU A 6 -28.19 -8.35 -2.25
C LEU A 6 -27.66 -9.71 -2.72
N ASP A 7 -27.40 -9.87 -4.02
CA ASP A 7 -26.85 -11.12 -4.57
C ASP A 7 -25.41 -11.35 -4.14
N ILE A 8 -24.63 -10.27 -3.96
CA ILE A 8 -23.24 -10.31 -3.47
C ILE A 8 -23.21 -10.68 -1.98
N VAL A 9 -24.12 -10.11 -1.19
CA VAL A 9 -24.18 -10.34 0.27
C VAL A 9 -24.68 -11.76 0.60
N SER A 10 -25.61 -12.32 -0.18
CA SER A 10 -26.13 -13.67 0.05
C SER A 10 -25.08 -14.78 -0.15
N ALA A 11 -24.00 -14.50 -0.86
CA ALA A 11 -22.92 -15.45 -1.14
C ALA A 11 -21.82 -15.48 -0.06
N ILE A 12 -21.89 -14.62 0.97
CA ILE A 12 -20.79 -14.43 1.92
C ILE A 12 -21.30 -14.54 3.36
N GLY A 13 -20.87 -15.60 4.05
CA GLY A 13 -21.13 -15.80 5.49
C GLY A 13 -20.49 -14.71 6.36
N THR A 14 -21.17 -14.36 7.42
CA THR A 14 -20.86 -13.30 8.40
C THR A 14 -19.52 -13.47 9.10
N TRP A 15 -18.67 -12.43 9.10
CA TRP A 15 -17.56 -12.24 10.04
C TRP A 15 -17.61 -10.83 10.62
N ALA A 16 -17.42 -10.76 11.93
CA ALA A 16 -17.65 -9.58 12.75
C ALA A 16 -16.54 -8.51 12.65
N TRP A 17 -16.99 -7.29 12.76
CA TRP A 17 -16.26 -6.04 12.81
C TRP A 17 -15.94 -5.65 14.27
N ASP A 18 -14.71 -5.87 14.75
CA ASP A 18 -14.32 -5.49 16.13
C ASP A 18 -13.04 -4.66 16.26
N ALA A 19 -12.48 -4.11 15.21
CA ALA A 19 -11.14 -3.52 15.27
C ALA A 19 -11.00 -2.01 14.95
N LEU A 20 -12.09 -1.28 14.70
CA LEU A 20 -12.02 0.14 14.30
C LEU A 20 -12.32 1.16 15.41
N THR A 21 -12.57 0.73 16.64
CA THR A 21 -12.97 1.62 17.74
C THR A 21 -12.10 1.53 18.98
N SER A 22 -10.79 1.40 18.91
CA SER A 22 -9.93 1.55 20.07
C SER A 22 -9.05 2.79 19.97
N ASP A 23 -9.41 3.67 20.79
CA ASP A 23 -8.85 4.84 21.44
C ASP A 23 -7.36 5.19 21.22
N SER A 24 -7.18 6.50 21.01
CA SER A 24 -5.92 7.20 20.79
C SER A 24 -5.33 7.71 22.10
N SER A 25 -4.28 7.09 22.61
CA SER A 25 -3.35 7.77 23.52
C SER A 25 -1.94 7.23 23.33
N SER A 26 -1.07 8.08 22.78
CA SER A 26 0.34 7.79 22.48
C SER A 26 1.27 8.37 23.54
N PRO A 27 2.43 7.76 23.78
CA PRO A 27 3.65 8.52 24.03
C PRO A 27 4.66 8.39 22.88
N THR A 28 5.19 9.54 22.55
CA THR A 28 6.15 9.88 21.52
C THR A 28 7.56 9.38 21.80
N TYR A 29 8.22 8.78 20.79
CA TYR A 29 9.68 8.81 20.67
C TYR A 29 10.07 9.63 19.45
N ALA A 30 11.02 10.57 19.67
CA ALA A 30 11.35 11.63 18.77
C ALA A 30 12.20 11.17 17.59
N PHE A 31 11.68 11.38 16.41
CA PHE A 31 12.48 11.71 15.23
C PHE A 31 12.49 13.24 15.04
N PRO A 32 13.53 13.86 14.48
CA PRO A 32 13.57 15.29 14.32
C PRO A 32 12.37 15.78 13.50
N ARG A 33 11.66 16.74 14.08
CA ARG A 33 10.48 17.36 13.51
C ARG A 33 10.83 18.12 12.25
N THR A 34 10.22 17.78 11.14
CA THR A 34 9.86 18.77 10.12
C THR A 34 8.39 19.10 10.28
N HIS A 35 8.07 20.38 10.25
CA HIS A 35 6.83 21.01 10.68
C HIS A 35 5.54 20.49 10.01
N ARG A 36 4.51 20.33 10.89
CA ARG A 36 3.04 20.45 10.73
C ARG A 36 2.31 19.32 10.02
N SER A 37 1.56 18.55 10.74
CA SER A 37 0.17 18.83 11.14
C SER A 37 -0.36 17.68 11.98
N SER A 38 -1.09 18.02 13.04
CA SER A 38 -1.91 17.11 13.85
C SER A 38 -2.90 16.35 12.95
N GLY A 39 -2.85 15.04 12.98
CA GLY A 39 -3.77 14.21 12.24
C GLY A 39 -3.92 12.86 12.92
N SER A 40 -5.10 12.58 13.42
CA SER A 40 -5.58 11.27 13.83
C SER A 40 -5.20 10.19 12.82
N VAL A 41 -4.87 9.00 13.30
CA VAL A 41 -4.60 7.80 12.50
C VAL A 41 -5.79 7.53 11.59
N ARG A 42 -5.64 7.77 10.31
CA ARG A 42 -6.63 7.47 9.28
C ARG A 42 -6.38 6.07 8.72
N VAL A 43 -7.41 5.30 8.64
CA VAL A 43 -7.41 3.89 8.20
C VAL A 43 -7.31 3.73 6.69
N CYS A 44 -7.18 4.82 5.91
CA CYS A 44 -6.91 4.75 4.48
C CYS A 44 -5.70 5.61 4.15
N GLY A 45 -4.71 5.02 3.51
CA GLY A 45 -3.51 5.71 3.05
C GLY A 45 -3.86 6.78 2.03
N VAL A 46 -3.57 8.02 2.37
CA VAL A 46 -3.71 9.15 1.46
C VAL A 46 -2.32 9.61 1.07
N SER A 47 -2.00 9.45 -0.20
CA SER A 47 -0.83 10.09 -0.81
C SER A 47 -1.03 11.61 -0.78
N ARG A 48 -0.19 12.34 -0.04
CA ARG A 48 -0.06 13.77 -0.25
C ARG A 48 0.83 14.02 -1.46
N ALA A 49 0.21 14.27 -2.59
CA ALA A 49 0.88 14.93 -3.69
C ALA A 49 1.06 16.42 -3.36
N SER A 50 2.22 16.95 -3.77
CA SER A 50 2.71 18.31 -3.62
C SER A 50 1.68 19.41 -3.75
N MET A 51 1.75 20.41 -2.85
CA MET A 51 1.06 21.69 -2.95
C MET A 51 1.52 22.49 -4.18
N GLY A 52 0.64 22.59 -5.17
CA GLY A 52 0.64 23.68 -6.13
C GLY A 52 -0.23 24.84 -5.59
N ARG A 53 0.22 26.07 -5.79
CA ARG A 53 -0.43 27.31 -5.35
C ARG A 53 -1.92 27.38 -5.72
N GLN A 54 -2.75 27.81 -4.77
CA GLN A 54 -4.16 28.17 -4.99
C GLN A 54 -4.28 29.34 -5.95
N PRO A 55 -5.20 29.30 -6.92
CA PRO A 55 -5.79 30.48 -7.54
C PRO A 55 -7.02 30.94 -6.73
N GLN A 56 -7.19 32.27 -6.69
CA GLN A 56 -8.29 32.96 -6.02
C GLN A 56 -9.66 32.63 -6.62
N SER A 57 -10.66 32.62 -5.76
CA SER A 57 -12.07 32.33 -6.03
C SER A 57 -12.70 33.28 -7.04
N THR A 58 -13.31 32.72 -8.09
CA THR A 58 -14.43 33.35 -8.82
C THR A 58 -15.68 32.52 -8.58
N GLN A 59 -16.78 33.16 -8.20
CA GLN A 59 -18.08 32.52 -7.97
C GLN A 59 -18.59 31.83 -9.25
N PRO A 60 -19.14 30.62 -9.15
CA PRO A 60 -19.78 29.98 -10.29
C PRO A 60 -21.24 30.41 -10.46
N PRO A 61 -21.80 30.31 -11.68
CA PRO A 61 -23.19 30.66 -11.99
C PRO A 61 -24.18 29.66 -11.36
N ALA A 62 -25.36 30.17 -10.99
CA ALA A 62 -26.45 29.40 -10.41
C ALA A 62 -27.03 28.42 -11.46
N GLY A 63 -27.02 27.12 -11.14
CA GLY A 63 -27.59 26.05 -11.97
C GLY A 63 -26.76 24.78 -11.85
N GLY A 64 -26.67 24.23 -10.66
CA GLY A 64 -25.89 23.03 -10.42
C GLY A 64 -26.77 21.89 -9.91
N GLY A 65 -26.64 20.72 -10.53
CA GLY A 65 -27.15 19.48 -10.01
C GLY A 65 -26.58 19.12 -8.62
N TRP A 66 -26.95 17.99 -8.06
CA TRP A 66 -26.59 17.58 -6.69
C TRP A 66 -25.07 17.67 -6.41
N LEU A 67 -24.20 17.45 -7.39
CA LEU A 67 -22.75 17.63 -7.26
C LEU A 67 -22.34 19.05 -6.89
N ALA A 68 -23.13 20.06 -7.24
CA ALA A 68 -22.88 21.45 -6.86
C ALA A 68 -23.08 21.73 -5.36
N GLN A 69 -23.72 20.80 -4.65
CA GLN A 69 -24.00 20.89 -3.22
C GLN A 69 -22.98 20.13 -2.35
N CYS A 70 -22.11 19.31 -2.98
CA CYS A 70 -21.08 18.58 -2.26
C CYS A 70 -19.93 19.53 -1.90
N GLY A 71 -19.69 19.74 -0.61
CA GLY A 71 -18.51 20.44 -0.08
C GLY A 71 -17.20 19.69 -0.35
N THR A 72 -16.11 20.02 0.33
CA THR A 72 -14.79 19.38 0.20
C THR A 72 -14.76 17.88 0.55
N GLY A 73 -15.77 17.33 1.23
CA GLY A 73 -16.17 15.92 1.21
C GLY A 73 -17.33 15.78 0.24
N ASN A 74 -17.47 14.67 -0.43
CA ASN A 74 -18.49 14.47 -1.48
C ASN A 74 -19.95 14.52 -0.99
N ILE A 75 -20.16 14.75 0.32
CA ILE A 75 -21.50 14.88 0.95
C ILE A 75 -21.68 16.31 1.46
N PRO A 76 -22.84 16.98 1.19
CA PRO A 76 -23.13 18.30 1.74
C PRO A 76 -23.09 18.32 3.26
N ALA A 77 -22.52 19.37 3.84
CA ALA A 77 -22.65 19.62 5.27
C ALA A 77 -24.13 19.94 5.58
N GLY A 78 -24.94 18.93 5.88
CA GLY A 78 -26.33 19.15 6.27
C GLY A 78 -27.37 18.13 5.79
N GLY A 79 -26.99 17.09 4.99
CA GLY A 79 -27.96 16.07 4.57
C GLY A 79 -27.34 14.81 3.99
N PRO A 80 -28.08 13.70 3.99
CA PRO A 80 -27.64 12.48 3.34
C PRO A 80 -27.54 12.67 1.82
N THR A 81 -26.49 12.08 1.22
CA THR A 81 -26.37 11.96 -0.25
C THR A 81 -26.92 10.61 -0.69
N THR A 82 -27.83 10.61 -1.67
CA THR A 82 -28.34 9.39 -2.25
C THR A 82 -27.52 9.00 -3.46
N VAL A 83 -27.00 7.79 -3.46
CA VAL A 83 -26.38 7.15 -4.62
C VAL A 83 -27.13 5.85 -4.92
N TYR A 84 -26.90 5.26 -6.08
CA TYR A 84 -27.67 4.13 -6.55
C TYR A 84 -26.75 2.97 -6.96
N ASP A 85 -27.17 1.76 -6.68
CA ASP A 85 -26.56 0.55 -7.21
C ASP A 85 -26.96 0.31 -8.70
N PRO A 86 -26.39 -0.66 -9.39
CA PRO A 86 -26.74 -0.97 -10.79
C PRO A 86 -28.21 -1.35 -11.01
N SER A 87 -28.92 -1.80 -9.97
CA SER A 87 -30.36 -2.13 -10.05
C SER A 87 -31.26 -0.89 -9.86
N GLY A 88 -30.68 0.24 -9.48
CA GLY A 88 -31.40 1.47 -9.13
C GLY A 88 -31.84 1.52 -7.66
N THR A 89 -31.31 0.62 -6.81
CA THR A 89 -31.59 0.65 -5.36
C THR A 89 -30.86 1.84 -4.72
N PRO A 90 -31.57 2.73 -3.98
CA PRO A 90 -30.94 3.88 -3.36
C PRO A 90 -30.13 3.50 -2.12
N LEU A 91 -28.96 4.09 -1.99
CA LEU A 91 -28.06 4.00 -0.85
C LEU A 91 -27.91 5.40 -0.25
N GLN A 92 -28.34 5.59 0.98
CA GLN A 92 -28.28 6.85 1.70
C GLN A 92 -26.93 6.94 2.44
N LEU A 93 -26.08 7.89 2.07
CA LEU A 93 -24.78 8.13 2.71
C LEU A 93 -24.83 9.43 3.50
N SER A 94 -24.35 9.39 4.73
CA SER A 94 -24.24 10.52 5.62
C SER A 94 -22.77 10.83 5.96
N ALA A 95 -22.52 11.99 6.54
CA ALA A 95 -21.19 12.32 7.04
C ALA A 95 -20.71 11.36 8.15
N ALA A 96 -21.64 10.73 8.89
CA ALA A 96 -21.30 9.72 9.89
C ALA A 96 -20.80 8.41 9.30
N ASP A 97 -21.05 8.18 8.01
CA ASP A 97 -20.58 6.98 7.28
C ASP A 97 -19.18 7.17 6.67
N GLU A 98 -18.64 8.40 6.71
CA GLU A 98 -17.31 8.68 6.19
C GLU A 98 -16.23 7.98 7.02
N LEU A 99 -15.44 7.14 6.33
CA LEU A 99 -14.31 6.42 6.92
C LEU A 99 -12.98 7.13 6.63
N ALA A 100 -12.83 7.65 5.41
CA ALA A 100 -11.60 8.29 4.98
C ALA A 100 -11.83 9.16 3.75
N SER A 101 -11.04 10.23 3.60
CA SER A 101 -11.02 11.08 2.42
C SER A 101 -9.59 11.22 1.89
N GLY A 102 -9.43 11.07 0.57
CA GLY A 102 -8.15 11.11 -0.12
C GLY A 102 -8.10 12.11 -1.28
N GLY A 103 -7.04 12.01 -2.07
CA GLY A 103 -6.83 12.85 -3.26
C GLY A 103 -7.90 12.67 -4.32
N GLU A 104 -8.28 11.44 -4.61
CA GLU A 104 -9.20 11.09 -5.71
C GLU A 104 -10.65 10.89 -5.24
N GLY A 105 -10.90 10.60 -3.96
CA GLY A 105 -12.24 10.26 -3.50
C GLY A 105 -12.36 10.15 -1.99
N THR A 106 -13.57 9.84 -1.55
CA THR A 106 -13.94 9.60 -0.15
C THR A 106 -14.58 8.23 -0.01
N VAL A 107 -14.21 7.51 1.05
CA VAL A 107 -14.69 6.16 1.35
C VAL A 107 -15.73 6.24 2.47
N TYR A 108 -16.87 5.60 2.25
CA TYR A 108 -18.01 5.54 3.17
C TYR A 108 -18.32 4.11 3.54
N ARG A 109 -18.87 3.89 4.73
CA ARG A 109 -19.57 2.63 5.07
C ARG A 109 -20.70 2.40 4.07
N CYS A 110 -20.92 1.15 3.71
CA CYS A 110 -22.08 0.78 2.91
C CYS A 110 -23.26 0.54 3.85
N PRO A 111 -24.32 1.38 3.84
CA PRO A 111 -25.45 1.22 4.74
C PRO A 111 -26.12 -0.16 4.61
N GLY A 112 -26.28 -0.85 5.75
CA GLY A 112 -26.84 -2.19 5.79
C GLY A 112 -25.91 -3.33 5.35
N HIS A 113 -24.63 -3.04 5.01
CA HIS A 113 -23.68 -4.02 4.47
C HIS A 113 -22.26 -3.83 5.00
N ASP A 114 -22.00 -4.27 6.23
CA ASP A 114 -20.71 -4.07 6.93
C ASP A 114 -19.49 -4.66 6.21
N SER A 115 -19.72 -5.64 5.34
CA SER A 115 -18.65 -6.28 4.54
C SER A 115 -18.20 -5.46 3.33
N PHE A 116 -18.84 -4.30 3.09
CA PHE A 116 -18.56 -3.45 1.94
C PHE A 116 -18.40 -1.99 2.33
N VAL A 117 -17.67 -1.27 1.50
CA VAL A 117 -17.51 0.18 1.57
C VAL A 117 -17.72 0.77 0.17
N ILE A 118 -18.07 2.04 0.13
CA ILE A 118 -18.33 2.79 -1.10
C ILE A 118 -17.25 3.85 -1.23
N LYS A 119 -16.49 3.85 -2.35
CA LYS A 119 -15.60 4.96 -2.72
C LYS A 119 -16.32 5.85 -3.71
N LEU A 120 -16.54 7.11 -3.35
CA LEU A 120 -17.05 8.15 -4.26
C LEU A 120 -15.88 9.02 -4.72
N TYR A 121 -15.78 9.23 -6.03
CA TYR A 121 -14.78 10.11 -6.61
C TYR A 121 -15.11 11.58 -6.37
N LYS A 122 -14.09 12.43 -6.31
CA LYS A 122 -14.24 13.86 -6.15
C LYS A 122 -14.81 14.51 -7.40
N ARG A 123 -15.40 15.69 -7.22
CA ARG A 123 -16.04 16.50 -8.27
C ARG A 123 -15.13 16.73 -9.47
N ASP A 124 -13.86 17.07 -9.24
CA ASP A 124 -12.90 17.36 -10.32
C ASP A 124 -12.62 16.13 -11.21
N ILE A 125 -12.95 14.92 -10.74
CA ILE A 125 -12.88 13.69 -11.53
C ILE A 125 -14.22 13.44 -12.24
N VAL A 126 -15.33 13.54 -11.51
CA VAL A 126 -16.66 13.21 -12.02
C VAL A 126 -17.17 14.25 -13.04
N GLU A 127 -16.89 15.55 -12.82
CA GLU A 127 -17.30 16.66 -13.70
C GLU A 127 -16.36 16.85 -14.91
N ASN A 128 -15.20 16.21 -14.93
CA ASN A 128 -14.30 16.25 -16.07
C ASN A 128 -14.55 15.02 -16.98
N PRO A 129 -15.09 15.19 -18.20
CA PRO A 129 -15.48 14.06 -19.05
C PRO A 129 -14.32 13.10 -19.38
N GLU A 130 -13.09 13.63 -19.58
CA GLU A 130 -11.92 12.80 -19.92
C GLU A 130 -11.47 11.98 -18.71
N LYS A 131 -11.40 12.60 -17.52
CA LYS A 131 -11.05 11.91 -16.28
C LYS A 131 -12.10 10.86 -15.93
N GLN A 132 -13.38 11.23 -16.00
CA GLN A 132 -14.48 10.32 -15.71
C GLN A 132 -14.46 9.12 -16.65
N LYS A 133 -14.30 9.34 -17.97
CA LYS A 133 -14.17 8.27 -18.96
C LYS A 133 -13.01 7.32 -18.61
N ALA A 134 -11.83 7.86 -18.33
CA ALA A 134 -10.65 7.06 -18.00
C ALA A 134 -10.86 6.21 -16.72
N VAL A 135 -11.51 6.78 -15.71
CA VAL A 135 -11.85 6.06 -14.47
C VAL A 135 -12.86 4.93 -14.75
N ILE A 136 -13.91 5.21 -15.54
CA ILE A 136 -14.94 4.21 -15.87
C ILE A 136 -14.33 3.06 -16.68
N GLU A 137 -13.50 3.35 -17.67
CA GLU A 137 -12.81 2.33 -18.48
C GLU A 137 -11.91 1.45 -17.58
N ARG A 138 -11.09 2.06 -16.72
CA ARG A 138 -10.24 1.35 -15.77
C ARG A 138 -11.06 0.45 -14.82
N LEU A 139 -12.13 0.98 -14.21
CA LEU A 139 -12.98 0.21 -13.31
C LEU A 139 -13.70 -0.95 -14.04
N ARG A 140 -14.10 -0.76 -15.30
CA ARG A 140 -14.70 -1.80 -16.12
C ARG A 140 -13.72 -2.95 -16.35
N ASP A 141 -12.48 -2.62 -16.69
CA ASP A 141 -11.44 -3.62 -16.89
C ASP A 141 -11.08 -4.33 -15.56
N MET A 142 -11.04 -3.60 -14.44
CA MET A 142 -10.91 -4.21 -13.12
C MET A 142 -12.04 -5.19 -12.80
N LEU A 143 -13.30 -4.81 -13.05
CA LEU A 143 -14.46 -5.65 -12.79
C LEU A 143 -14.47 -6.96 -13.61
N SER A 144 -13.76 -7.01 -14.74
CA SER A 144 -13.62 -8.20 -15.58
C SER A 144 -12.64 -9.24 -14.98
N ILE A 145 -11.75 -8.85 -14.06
CA ILE A 145 -10.79 -9.77 -13.43
C ILE A 145 -11.46 -10.45 -12.24
N GLU A 146 -12.20 -11.54 -12.55
CA GLU A 146 -13.09 -12.20 -11.59
C GLU A 146 -12.35 -12.80 -10.39
N GLU A 147 -11.13 -13.31 -10.57
CA GLU A 147 -10.34 -13.90 -9.48
C GLU A 147 -9.99 -12.86 -8.42
N LEU A 148 -9.53 -11.67 -8.83
CA LEU A 148 -9.24 -10.56 -7.90
C LEU A 148 -10.50 -10.03 -7.25
N ARG A 149 -11.63 -10.01 -7.97
CA ARG A 149 -12.93 -9.59 -7.44
C ARG A 149 -13.43 -10.54 -6.35
N LYS A 150 -13.12 -11.84 -6.45
CA LYS A 150 -13.50 -12.87 -5.45
C LYS A 150 -12.56 -12.93 -4.25
N ASP A 151 -11.34 -12.41 -4.35
CA ASP A 151 -10.38 -12.43 -3.24
C ASP A 151 -10.87 -11.51 -2.10
N HIS A 152 -11.00 -12.08 -0.89
CA HIS A 152 -11.52 -11.36 0.28
C HIS A 152 -10.50 -10.40 0.92
N ASP A 153 -9.22 -10.56 0.61
CA ASP A 153 -8.15 -9.71 1.13
C ASP A 153 -7.79 -8.56 0.18
N ILE A 154 -8.51 -8.41 -0.93
CA ILE A 154 -8.29 -7.32 -1.87
C ILE A 154 -9.54 -6.45 -1.92
N ALA A 155 -9.42 -5.17 -1.58
CA ALA A 155 -10.51 -4.19 -1.72
C ALA A 155 -10.72 -3.85 -3.21
N TRP A 156 -11.02 -4.90 -3.99
CA TRP A 156 -11.23 -4.81 -5.43
C TRP A 156 -12.64 -4.33 -5.74
N PRO A 157 -12.85 -3.49 -6.79
CA PRO A 157 -14.18 -3.07 -7.21
C PRO A 157 -15.13 -4.25 -7.42
N GLN A 158 -16.34 -4.12 -6.89
CA GLN A 158 -17.40 -5.13 -7.00
C GLN A 158 -18.49 -4.72 -7.99
N MET A 159 -18.85 -3.43 -7.97
CA MET A 159 -19.84 -2.83 -8.87
C MET A 159 -19.69 -1.32 -8.89
N PHE A 160 -20.23 -0.69 -9.93
CA PHE A 160 -20.35 0.77 -10.01
C PHE A 160 -21.40 1.31 -9.04
N VAL A 161 -21.24 2.59 -8.70
CA VAL A 161 -22.23 3.40 -7.99
C VAL A 161 -22.58 4.61 -8.86
N TYR A 162 -23.86 4.94 -8.90
CA TYR A 162 -24.42 5.95 -9.79
C TYR A 162 -25.07 7.11 -9.02
N ASP A 163 -25.18 8.26 -9.65
CA ASP A 163 -26.04 9.35 -9.22
C ASP A 163 -27.50 9.17 -9.73
N ALA A 164 -28.36 10.15 -9.44
CA ALA A 164 -29.75 10.16 -9.88
C ALA A 164 -29.89 10.22 -11.44
N ASP A 165 -28.90 10.79 -12.11
CA ASP A 165 -28.86 10.94 -13.57
C ASP A 165 -28.18 9.76 -14.26
N LYS A 166 -27.87 8.68 -13.49
CA LYS A 166 -27.21 7.44 -13.94
C LYS A 166 -25.75 7.64 -14.38
N HIS A 167 -25.08 8.70 -13.96
CA HIS A 167 -23.65 8.84 -14.14
C HIS A 167 -22.90 8.02 -13.08
N VAL A 168 -21.80 7.38 -13.47
CA VAL A 168 -20.93 6.68 -12.54
C VAL A 168 -20.20 7.70 -11.65
N VAL A 169 -20.40 7.61 -10.35
CA VAL A 169 -19.79 8.51 -9.36
C VAL A 169 -18.81 7.79 -8.43
N GLY A 170 -18.75 6.46 -8.48
CA GLY A 170 -17.89 5.67 -7.64
C GLY A 170 -18.07 4.17 -7.82
N PHE A 171 -17.66 3.43 -6.82
CA PHE A 171 -17.78 1.98 -6.82
C PHE A 171 -17.89 1.42 -5.40
N VAL A 172 -18.45 0.23 -5.30
CA VAL A 172 -18.46 -0.61 -4.09
C VAL A 172 -17.24 -1.50 -4.11
N MET A 173 -16.59 -1.68 -2.96
CA MET A 173 -15.50 -2.62 -2.74
C MET A 173 -15.64 -3.31 -1.40
N ARG A 174 -14.88 -4.39 -1.16
CA ARG A 174 -14.88 -5.08 0.13
C ARG A 174 -14.30 -4.20 1.22
N ALA A 175 -14.91 -4.22 2.39
CA ALA A 175 -14.32 -3.68 3.60
C ALA A 175 -13.19 -4.59 4.07
N VAL A 176 -12.06 -4.02 4.41
CA VAL A 176 -10.93 -4.74 4.99
C VAL A 176 -10.53 -4.09 6.32
N SER A 177 -10.07 -4.91 7.25
CA SER A 177 -9.69 -4.46 8.61
C SER A 177 -8.32 -4.99 9.01
N GLY A 178 -7.66 -4.29 9.91
CA GLY A 178 -6.35 -4.67 10.45
C GLY A 178 -5.47 -3.46 10.73
N THR A 179 -4.18 -3.70 10.80
CA THR A 179 -3.17 -2.68 11.09
C THR A 179 -2.33 -2.40 9.85
N SER A 180 -2.18 -1.16 9.48
CA SER A 180 -1.34 -0.77 8.34
C SER A 180 0.14 -1.14 8.57
N VAL A 181 0.81 -1.62 7.51
CA VAL A 181 2.28 -1.87 7.51
C VAL A 181 3.05 -0.61 7.92
N SER A 182 2.55 0.59 7.60
CA SER A 182 3.16 1.85 8.05
C SER A 182 3.24 1.98 9.57
N SER A 183 2.43 1.24 10.32
CA SER A 183 2.42 1.22 11.78
C SER A 183 3.43 0.24 12.39
N LEU A 184 4.00 -0.68 11.61
CA LEU A 184 4.93 -1.71 12.09
C LEU A 184 6.37 -1.19 12.19
N GLN A 185 6.55 -0.11 12.97
CA GLN A 185 7.82 0.60 13.11
C GLN A 185 8.46 0.30 14.48
N GLY A 186 9.47 -0.58 14.48
CA GLY A 186 10.21 -0.97 15.68
C GLY A 186 9.54 -2.07 16.51
N ALA A 187 10.37 -2.83 17.21
CA ALA A 187 9.96 -4.01 17.97
C ALA A 187 8.92 -3.73 19.05
N GLU A 188 9.08 -2.62 19.78
CA GLU A 188 8.16 -2.23 20.85
C GLU A 188 6.75 -1.96 20.33
N ARG A 189 6.66 -1.21 19.23
CA ARG A 189 5.37 -0.88 18.62
C ARG A 189 4.69 -2.14 18.04
N ILE A 190 5.47 -3.04 17.44
CA ILE A 190 4.96 -4.31 16.93
C ILE A 190 4.38 -5.15 18.07
N ARG A 191 5.11 -5.31 19.20
CA ARG A 191 4.63 -6.06 20.38
C ARG A 191 3.36 -5.45 20.98
N ARG A 192 3.20 -4.13 20.93
CA ARG A 192 2.00 -3.44 21.42
C ARG A 192 0.79 -3.67 20.51
N LEU A 193 0.98 -3.59 19.18
CA LEU A 193 -0.07 -3.79 18.20
C LEU A 193 -0.48 -5.25 18.07
N PHE A 194 0.49 -6.15 18.21
CA PHE A 194 0.32 -7.60 18.07
C PHE A 194 0.99 -8.32 19.25
N PRO A 195 0.34 -8.37 20.43
CA PRO A 195 0.88 -9.08 21.58
C PRO A 195 1.18 -10.55 21.25
N GLY A 196 2.39 -11.00 21.60
CA GLY A 196 2.84 -12.36 21.31
C GLY A 196 3.50 -12.56 19.95
N TRP A 197 3.47 -11.59 19.05
CA TRP A 197 4.20 -11.67 17.80
C TRP A 197 5.71 -11.56 17.99
N ASP A 198 6.43 -12.33 17.21
CA ASP A 198 7.86 -12.25 17.05
C ASP A 198 8.23 -11.97 15.56
N ARG A 199 9.50 -12.07 15.23
CA ARG A 199 9.95 -11.80 13.85
C ARG A 199 9.42 -12.84 12.86
N LYS A 200 9.11 -14.07 13.28
CA LYS A 200 8.55 -15.09 12.41
C LYS A 200 7.20 -14.65 11.87
N ASP A 201 6.39 -13.96 12.68
CA ASP A 201 5.08 -13.48 12.26
C ASP A 201 5.22 -12.42 11.15
N LEU A 202 6.19 -11.53 11.27
CA LEU A 202 6.50 -10.56 10.21
C LEU A 202 6.99 -11.22 8.91
N VAL A 203 7.73 -12.32 9.03
CA VAL A 203 8.17 -13.11 7.87
C VAL A 203 6.99 -13.83 7.20
N LEU A 204 6.00 -14.29 7.99
CA LEU A 204 4.74 -14.84 7.47
C LEU A 204 3.94 -13.77 6.72
N VAL A 205 3.87 -12.56 7.26
CA VAL A 205 3.25 -11.41 6.58
C VAL A 205 3.98 -11.08 5.28
N ALA A 206 5.31 -11.09 5.27
CA ALA A 206 6.11 -10.84 4.06
C ALA A 206 5.88 -11.92 2.98
N ARG A 207 5.66 -13.17 3.39
CA ARG A 207 5.30 -14.26 2.50
C ARG A 207 3.95 -14.02 1.84
N ASP A 208 2.91 -13.76 2.64
CA ASP A 208 1.55 -13.50 2.13
C ASP A 208 1.51 -12.25 1.23
N PHE A 209 2.25 -11.19 1.60
CA PHE A 209 2.42 -10.02 0.74
C PHE A 209 2.99 -10.38 -0.64
N LEU A 210 4.05 -11.19 -0.69
CA LEU A 210 4.63 -11.62 -1.96
C LEU A 210 3.69 -12.51 -2.77
N ASP A 211 2.92 -13.37 -2.11
CA ASP A 211 1.90 -14.19 -2.76
C ASP A 211 0.82 -13.29 -3.41
N LYS A 212 0.36 -12.23 -2.72
CA LYS A 212 -0.56 -11.23 -3.28
C LYS A 212 0.05 -10.47 -4.46
N MET A 213 1.33 -10.06 -4.39
CA MET A 213 2.00 -9.39 -5.51
C MET A 213 2.14 -10.31 -6.73
N GLN A 214 2.38 -11.61 -6.52
CA GLN A 214 2.43 -12.59 -7.61
C GLN A 214 1.05 -12.84 -8.22
N LEU A 215 -0.01 -12.90 -7.39
CA LEU A 215 -1.39 -13.01 -7.86
C LEU A 215 -1.76 -11.80 -8.74
N LEU A 216 -1.51 -10.58 -8.30
CA LEU A 216 -1.73 -9.39 -9.11
C LEU A 216 -0.97 -9.44 -10.44
N ALA A 217 0.32 -9.78 -10.38
CA ALA A 217 1.18 -9.84 -11.56
C ALA A 217 0.74 -10.93 -12.56
N SER A 218 0.17 -12.06 -12.11
CA SER A 218 -0.36 -13.12 -13.00
C SER A 218 -1.55 -12.64 -13.83
N HIS A 219 -2.27 -11.61 -13.36
CA HIS A 219 -3.34 -10.92 -14.09
C HIS A 219 -2.88 -9.66 -14.83
N GLY A 220 -1.56 -9.43 -14.94
CA GLY A 220 -1.01 -8.23 -15.58
C GLY A 220 -1.21 -6.94 -14.77
N VAL A 221 -1.66 -7.04 -13.52
CA VAL A 221 -1.87 -5.91 -12.62
C VAL A 221 -0.57 -5.57 -11.89
N LEU A 222 -0.16 -4.31 -11.92
CA LEU A 222 1.04 -3.84 -11.23
C LEU A 222 0.69 -2.77 -10.19
N VAL A 223 1.17 -2.97 -8.97
CA VAL A 223 1.07 -1.94 -7.93
C VAL A 223 1.97 -0.76 -8.30
N ASN A 224 1.43 0.44 -8.30
CA ASN A 224 2.16 1.67 -8.58
C ASN A 224 2.49 2.44 -7.30
N ASP A 225 1.57 2.47 -6.37
CA ASP A 225 1.70 3.16 -5.09
C ASP A 225 1.99 2.17 -3.96
N PHE A 226 3.28 1.93 -3.73
CA PHE A 226 3.76 1.12 -2.59
C PHE A 226 3.76 1.91 -1.28
N ASN A 227 2.76 2.76 -1.05
CA ASN A 227 2.57 3.37 0.26
C ASN A 227 2.31 2.27 1.30
N PRO A 228 3.13 2.13 2.37
CA PRO A 228 2.92 1.12 3.40
C PRO A 228 1.55 1.21 4.09
N ALA A 229 0.88 2.37 3.99
CA ALA A 229 -0.48 2.56 4.49
C ALA A 229 -1.54 1.79 3.68
N ASN A 230 -1.25 1.41 2.45
CA ASN A 230 -2.17 0.69 1.57
C ASN A 230 -2.17 -0.84 1.79
N PHE A 231 -1.30 -1.34 2.67
CA PHE A 231 -1.17 -2.75 3.01
C PHE A 231 -1.59 -2.98 4.46
N ILE A 232 -2.71 -3.65 4.67
CA ILE A 232 -3.33 -3.86 5.97
C ILE A 232 -3.04 -5.28 6.45
N VAL A 233 -2.50 -5.42 7.65
CA VAL A 233 -2.07 -6.70 8.24
C VAL A 233 -3.07 -7.14 9.30
N GLY A 234 -3.57 -8.36 9.17
CA GLY A 234 -4.42 -9.02 10.15
C GLY A 234 -3.61 -9.84 11.19
N LYS A 235 -4.26 -10.19 12.30
CA LYS A 235 -3.70 -11.13 13.29
C LYS A 235 -3.46 -12.53 12.72
N ASP A 236 -4.07 -12.84 11.60
CA ASP A 236 -3.95 -14.06 10.81
C ASP A 236 -2.74 -14.08 9.86
N HIS A 237 -1.87 -13.08 9.96
CA HIS A 237 -0.70 -12.83 9.09
C HIS A 237 -1.04 -12.54 7.62
N ARG A 238 -2.33 -12.36 7.30
CA ARG A 238 -2.74 -12.04 5.94
C ARG A 238 -2.59 -10.55 5.68
N VAL A 239 -2.18 -10.24 4.45
CA VAL A 239 -2.10 -8.87 3.95
C VAL A 239 -3.32 -8.57 3.11
N ARG A 240 -4.01 -7.49 3.46
CA ARG A 240 -5.15 -6.98 2.74
C ARG A 240 -4.77 -5.72 1.99
N LEU A 241 -5.20 -5.63 0.75
CA LEU A 241 -4.83 -4.55 -0.15
C LEU A 241 -5.97 -3.55 -0.25
N ILE A 242 -5.66 -2.26 -0.07
CA ILE A 242 -6.60 -1.16 -0.26
C ILE A 242 -6.09 -0.18 -1.33
N ASP A 243 -6.96 0.71 -1.79
CA ASP A 243 -6.66 1.71 -2.83
C ASP A 243 -6.21 1.08 -4.16
N CYS A 244 -6.84 -0.05 -4.52
CA CYS A 244 -6.45 -0.85 -5.70
C CYS A 244 -6.74 -0.14 -7.03
N ASP A 245 -7.62 0.84 -7.06
CA ASP A 245 -7.87 1.69 -8.23
C ASP A 245 -6.70 2.62 -8.57
N SER A 246 -5.67 2.70 -7.70
CA SER A 246 -4.38 3.33 -7.99
C SER A 246 -3.37 2.41 -8.71
N TYR A 247 -3.73 1.16 -9.03
CA TYR A 247 -2.85 0.21 -9.69
C TYR A 247 -2.84 0.40 -11.21
N GLN A 248 -1.79 -0.08 -11.86
CA GLN A 248 -1.78 -0.23 -13.32
C GLN A 248 -2.59 -1.46 -13.70
N ILE A 249 -3.65 -1.26 -14.49
CA ILE A 249 -4.59 -2.31 -14.89
C ILE A 249 -4.43 -2.61 -16.37
N PRO A 250 -4.33 -3.88 -16.79
CA PRO A 250 -4.30 -4.24 -18.19
C PRO A 250 -5.62 -3.88 -18.87
N SER A 251 -5.57 -3.45 -20.13
CA SER A 251 -6.78 -3.24 -20.92
C SER A 251 -7.26 -4.56 -21.48
N VAL A 252 -8.52 -4.94 -21.22
CA VAL A 252 -9.14 -6.17 -21.75
C VAL A 252 -9.28 -6.16 -23.27
N ASN A 253 -9.27 -4.99 -23.88
CA ASN A 253 -9.37 -4.82 -25.34
C ASN A 253 -8.00 -4.88 -26.04
N GLY A 254 -6.91 -5.28 -25.35
CA GLY A 254 -5.55 -5.34 -25.90
C GLY A 254 -4.91 -4.00 -26.17
N GLY A 255 -5.49 -2.90 -25.67
CA GLY A 255 -4.92 -1.57 -25.71
C GLY A 255 -3.78 -1.34 -24.72
N ALA A 256 -3.33 -0.10 -24.60
CA ALA A 256 -2.38 0.30 -23.56
C ALA A 256 -3.02 0.11 -22.16
N PRO A 257 -2.23 -0.30 -21.14
CA PRO A 257 -2.76 -0.44 -19.79
C PRO A 257 -3.19 0.92 -19.21
N HIS A 258 -4.15 0.90 -18.31
CA HIS A 258 -4.55 2.08 -17.54
C HIS A 258 -3.44 2.42 -16.54
N VAL A 259 -2.79 3.55 -16.74
CA VAL A 259 -1.68 4.01 -15.90
C VAL A 259 -2.23 4.87 -14.77
N ALA A 260 -1.93 4.51 -13.53
CA ALA A 260 -2.14 5.39 -12.40
C ALA A 260 -0.90 6.25 -12.16
N THR A 261 -1.12 7.52 -11.81
CA THR A 261 -0.05 8.50 -11.62
C THR A 261 0.41 8.64 -10.17
N SER A 262 -0.35 8.04 -9.22
CA SER A 262 0.00 8.02 -7.81
C SER A 262 1.25 7.17 -7.55
N TYR A 263 2.06 7.60 -6.60
CA TYR A 263 3.25 6.87 -6.14
C TYR A 263 3.70 7.38 -4.78
N PHE A 264 4.33 6.51 -4.00
CA PHE A 264 4.97 6.87 -2.74
C PHE A 264 6.47 7.05 -2.98
N SER A 265 6.96 8.27 -2.84
CA SER A 265 8.29 8.69 -3.32
C SER A 265 9.46 7.87 -2.76
N SER A 266 9.38 7.44 -1.50
CA SER A 266 10.42 6.60 -0.89
C SER A 266 10.35 5.12 -1.32
N HIS A 267 9.29 4.68 -2.04
CA HIS A 267 9.09 3.28 -2.42
C HIS A 267 8.98 3.08 -3.95
N VAL A 268 9.25 4.11 -4.72
CA VAL A 268 9.27 4.05 -6.18
C VAL A 268 10.68 3.73 -6.68
N ALA A 269 10.77 3.05 -7.82
CA ALA A 269 12.06 2.72 -8.42
C ALA A 269 12.88 3.98 -8.78
N PRO A 270 14.21 3.98 -8.55
CA PRO A 270 15.03 5.19 -8.63
C PRO A 270 15.07 5.84 -10.02
N GLU A 271 14.91 5.07 -11.09
CA GLU A 271 14.79 5.61 -12.45
C GLU A 271 13.56 6.49 -12.64
N MET A 272 12.49 6.22 -11.90
CA MET A 272 11.25 7.01 -11.91
C MET A 272 11.46 8.37 -11.24
N LEU A 273 12.23 8.41 -10.14
CA LEU A 273 12.59 9.66 -9.45
C LEU A 273 13.53 10.53 -10.29
N ARG A 274 14.45 9.89 -11.02
CA ARG A 274 15.40 10.59 -11.88
C ARG A 274 14.75 11.12 -13.17
N ARG A 275 13.69 10.47 -13.65
CA ARG A 275 12.96 10.85 -14.85
C ARG A 275 11.45 10.87 -14.56
N PRO A 276 10.90 11.96 -13.98
CA PRO A 276 9.49 12.04 -13.59
C PRO A 276 8.49 11.83 -14.75
N SER A 277 8.91 12.03 -16.00
CA SER A 277 8.06 11.72 -17.17
C SER A 277 7.67 10.24 -17.26
N LEU A 278 8.50 9.33 -16.70
CA LEU A 278 8.21 7.90 -16.65
C LEU A 278 7.03 7.57 -15.71
N LEU A 279 6.72 8.44 -14.75
CA LEU A 279 5.58 8.25 -13.84
C LEU A 279 4.22 8.27 -14.56
N LYS A 280 4.18 8.88 -15.75
CA LYS A 280 3.00 8.97 -16.62
C LYS A 280 2.97 7.89 -17.72
N GLN A 281 3.90 6.95 -17.69
CA GLN A 281 4.01 5.88 -18.67
C GLN A 281 3.72 4.52 -18.00
N PRO A 282 3.34 3.51 -18.78
CA PRO A 282 3.23 2.15 -18.27
C PRO A 282 4.52 1.69 -17.61
N ARG A 283 4.39 1.11 -16.42
CA ARG A 283 5.52 0.56 -15.67
C ARG A 283 5.74 -0.90 -16.06
N GLY A 284 7.00 -1.29 -16.06
CA GLY A 284 7.36 -2.69 -16.18
C GLY A 284 7.39 -3.41 -14.82
N PRO A 285 7.50 -4.75 -14.84
CA PRO A 285 7.58 -5.54 -13.62
C PRO A 285 8.81 -5.20 -12.75
N GLU A 286 9.90 -4.70 -13.36
CA GLU A 286 11.12 -4.33 -12.63
C GLU A 286 10.91 -3.15 -11.67
N GLN A 287 10.05 -2.19 -12.03
CA GLN A 287 9.70 -1.06 -11.19
C GLN A 287 8.81 -1.50 -10.02
N ALA A 288 7.81 -2.36 -10.28
CA ALA A 288 6.94 -2.90 -9.24
C ALA A 288 7.73 -3.80 -8.25
N ARG A 289 8.68 -4.63 -8.75
CA ARG A 289 9.55 -5.46 -7.89
C ARG A 289 10.33 -4.62 -6.89
N PHE A 290 10.81 -3.45 -7.31
CA PHE A 290 11.60 -2.58 -6.45
C PHE A 290 10.78 -2.06 -5.25
N GLY A 291 9.58 -1.56 -5.49
CA GLY A 291 8.68 -1.11 -4.42
C GLY A 291 8.26 -2.26 -3.50
N ALA A 292 7.89 -3.41 -4.09
CA ALA A 292 7.55 -4.61 -3.32
C ALA A 292 8.72 -5.07 -2.43
N ALA A 293 9.95 -5.05 -2.93
CA ALA A 293 11.12 -5.43 -2.15
C ALA A 293 11.40 -4.48 -0.97
N ILE A 294 11.07 -3.19 -1.08
CA ILE A 294 11.16 -2.26 0.06
C ILE A 294 10.19 -2.67 1.16
N ILE A 295 8.92 -2.97 0.82
CA ILE A 295 7.93 -3.46 1.80
C ILE A 295 8.41 -4.74 2.47
N VAL A 296 8.89 -5.72 1.70
CA VAL A 296 9.43 -6.97 2.25
C VAL A 296 10.60 -6.70 3.19
N TYR A 297 11.55 -5.87 2.78
CA TYR A 297 12.69 -5.51 3.63
C TYR A 297 12.22 -4.85 4.94
N GLN A 298 11.28 -3.90 4.87
CA GLN A 298 10.71 -3.26 6.06
C GLN A 298 10.05 -4.26 7.00
N LEU A 299 9.28 -5.22 6.49
CA LEU A 299 8.69 -6.28 7.30
C LEU A 299 9.78 -7.12 7.98
N LEU A 300 10.80 -7.56 7.25
CA LEU A 300 11.90 -8.36 7.80
C LEU A 300 12.80 -7.57 8.78
N MET A 301 12.81 -6.26 8.66
CA MET A 301 13.67 -5.35 9.44
C MET A 301 12.86 -4.45 10.40
N CYS A 302 11.65 -4.90 10.81
CA CYS A 302 10.79 -4.17 11.76
C CYS A 302 10.59 -2.69 11.41
N GLY A 303 10.35 -2.39 10.14
CA GLY A 303 10.05 -1.04 9.64
C GLY A 303 11.26 -0.26 9.10
N LEU A 304 12.49 -0.73 9.25
CA LEU A 304 13.65 -0.04 8.70
C LEU A 304 13.59 0.00 7.17
N HIS A 305 13.71 1.19 6.61
CA HIS A 305 13.80 1.35 5.15
C HIS A 305 15.21 0.99 4.64
N PRO A 306 15.37 0.31 3.47
CA PRO A 306 16.67 -0.14 2.99
C PRO A 306 17.66 0.99 2.69
N TYR A 307 17.18 2.21 2.51
CA TYR A 307 17.99 3.41 2.32
C TYR A 307 18.13 4.27 3.58
N SER A 308 17.75 3.76 4.75
CA SER A 308 18.05 4.42 6.03
C SER A 308 19.48 4.13 6.46
N HIS A 309 20.26 5.17 6.79
CA HIS A 309 21.61 5.01 7.34
C HIS A 309 21.89 5.94 8.52
N LYS A 310 22.96 5.64 9.29
CA LYS A 310 23.26 6.27 10.56
C LYS A 310 23.48 7.79 10.45
N ASN A 311 24.09 8.26 9.38
CA ASN A 311 24.49 9.65 9.22
C ASN A 311 23.43 10.51 8.51
N GLY A 312 22.18 10.04 8.46
CA GLY A 312 21.02 10.87 8.16
C GLY A 312 20.57 10.90 6.71
N GLY A 313 19.78 11.91 6.40
CA GLY A 313 19.03 12.05 5.17
C GLY A 313 17.70 11.30 5.22
N MET A 314 16.73 11.81 4.49
CA MET A 314 15.48 11.08 4.31
C MET A 314 15.71 9.85 3.41
N PRO A 315 15.04 8.71 3.65
CA PRO A 315 15.16 7.53 2.79
C PRO A 315 14.92 7.83 1.32
N GLU A 316 14.05 8.76 0.99
CA GLU A 316 13.77 9.21 -0.38
C GLU A 316 15.00 9.86 -1.03
N ASP A 317 15.68 10.77 -0.33
CA ASP A 317 16.88 11.45 -0.84
C ASP A 317 18.04 10.48 -1.01
N ASN A 318 18.16 9.53 -0.07
CA ASN A 318 19.15 8.48 -0.12
C ASN A 318 18.88 7.50 -1.28
N LEU A 319 17.60 7.15 -1.49
CA LEU A 319 17.14 6.36 -2.62
C LEU A 319 17.48 7.06 -3.94
N LYS A 320 17.12 8.32 -4.08
CA LYS A 320 17.38 9.12 -5.29
C LYS A 320 18.87 9.19 -5.62
N SER A 321 19.71 9.34 -4.60
CA SER A 321 21.17 9.45 -4.74
C SER A 321 21.92 8.10 -4.72
N GLY A 322 21.22 6.97 -4.55
CA GLY A 322 21.83 5.63 -4.53
C GLY A 322 22.61 5.31 -3.25
N LYS A 323 22.40 6.06 -2.17
CA LYS A 323 23.08 5.86 -0.89
C LYS A 323 22.45 4.71 -0.10
N CYS A 324 22.69 3.48 -0.56
CA CYS A 324 22.23 2.26 0.11
C CYS A 324 23.31 1.77 1.09
N PRO A 325 22.97 1.52 2.38
CA PRO A 325 23.95 1.05 3.37
C PRO A 325 24.22 -0.46 3.27
N LEU A 326 23.58 -1.16 2.36
CA LEU A 326 23.80 -2.58 2.12
C LEU A 326 24.97 -2.79 1.17
N GLY A 327 25.96 -3.58 1.58
CA GLY A 327 27.14 -3.88 0.81
C GLY A 327 28.37 -3.04 1.20
N LEU A 328 29.59 -3.52 0.83
CA LEU A 328 30.84 -2.80 1.08
C LEU A 328 30.97 -1.57 0.19
N GLY A 329 31.73 -0.59 0.68
CA GLY A 329 32.13 0.57 -0.11
C GLY A 329 31.04 1.63 -0.28
N SER A 330 29.88 1.46 0.35
CA SER A 330 28.77 2.42 0.24
C SER A 330 29.05 3.77 0.91
N GLY A 331 30.04 3.85 1.81
CA GLY A 331 30.27 5.00 2.67
C GLY A 331 29.15 5.25 3.70
N CYS A 332 28.16 4.37 3.75
CA CYS A 332 26.98 4.44 4.60
C CYS A 332 26.99 3.32 5.64
N SER A 333 26.51 3.59 6.84
CA SER A 333 26.40 2.62 7.92
C SER A 333 24.96 2.43 8.33
N ILE A 334 24.57 1.19 8.59
CA ILE A 334 23.26 0.87 9.14
C ILE A 334 23.17 1.41 10.57
N PRO A 335 22.01 1.99 10.99
CA PRO A 335 21.84 2.48 12.36
C PRO A 335 22.14 1.37 13.39
N THR A 336 22.79 1.74 14.49
CA THR A 336 23.11 0.83 15.60
C THR A 336 21.83 0.15 16.11
N GLY A 337 21.88 -1.13 16.46
CA GLY A 337 20.70 -1.93 16.80
C GLY A 337 20.06 -2.62 15.61
N TRP A 338 19.87 -1.91 14.48
CA TRP A 338 19.41 -2.51 13.24
C TRP A 338 20.44 -3.45 12.61
N TYR A 339 21.73 -3.18 12.84
CA TYR A 339 22.80 -4.09 12.45
C TYR A 339 22.67 -5.45 13.15
N ASN A 340 22.30 -5.46 14.42
CA ASN A 340 22.05 -6.71 15.13
C ASN A 340 20.95 -7.51 14.43
N LEU A 341 19.80 -6.89 14.17
CA LEU A 341 18.67 -7.52 13.51
C LEU A 341 19.04 -8.02 12.10
N LEU A 342 19.78 -7.21 11.33
CA LEU A 342 20.27 -7.56 10.00
C LEU A 342 21.17 -8.80 10.03
N SER A 343 22.02 -8.93 11.06
CA SER A 343 22.95 -10.06 11.18
C SER A 343 22.27 -11.43 11.27
N TYR A 344 21.00 -11.48 11.64
CA TYR A 344 20.19 -12.68 11.72
C TYR A 344 19.47 -13.04 10.42
N LEU A 345 19.52 -12.20 9.36
CA LEU A 345 19.02 -12.59 8.04
C LEU A 345 19.86 -13.74 7.46
N PRO A 346 19.26 -14.66 6.69
CA PRO A 346 20.02 -15.58 5.85
C PRO A 346 20.95 -14.83 4.89
N TYR A 347 22.12 -15.41 4.65
CA TYR A 347 23.09 -14.85 3.69
C TYR A 347 22.47 -14.63 2.30
N THR A 348 21.74 -15.64 1.82
CA THR A 348 21.10 -15.58 0.50
C THR A 348 20.01 -14.51 0.40
N ALA A 349 19.27 -14.27 1.47
CA ALA A 349 18.30 -13.17 1.53
C ALA A 349 19.01 -11.79 1.49
N MET A 350 20.14 -11.66 2.21
CA MET A 350 20.96 -10.45 2.15
C MET A 350 21.51 -10.20 0.75
N ASP A 351 22.02 -11.23 0.07
CA ASP A 351 22.48 -11.13 -1.32
C ASP A 351 21.38 -10.62 -2.26
N LYS A 352 20.15 -11.13 -2.12
CA LYS A 352 19.01 -10.63 -2.90
C LYS A 352 18.70 -9.15 -2.65
N PHE A 353 18.80 -8.69 -1.39
CA PHE A 353 18.59 -7.28 -1.07
C PHE A 353 19.72 -6.39 -1.58
N ILE A 354 20.99 -6.85 -1.55
CA ILE A 354 22.12 -6.13 -2.14
C ILE A 354 21.90 -6.01 -3.66
N ARG A 355 21.58 -7.11 -4.33
CA ARG A 355 21.27 -7.10 -5.77
C ARG A 355 20.07 -6.20 -6.10
N MET A 356 19.04 -6.15 -5.26
CA MET A 356 17.87 -5.30 -5.46
C MET A 356 18.21 -3.82 -5.32
N PHE A 357 18.83 -3.43 -4.20
CA PHE A 357 18.92 -2.03 -3.79
C PHE A 357 20.23 -1.35 -4.15
N ARG A 358 21.32 -2.10 -4.35
CA ARG A 358 22.61 -1.58 -4.80
C ARG A 358 22.79 -1.78 -6.30
N ASP A 359 22.82 -3.02 -6.74
CA ASP A 359 23.11 -3.34 -8.14
C ASP A 359 21.92 -2.97 -9.04
N GLY A 360 20.71 -3.28 -8.59
CA GLY A 360 19.45 -2.95 -9.26
C GLY A 360 19.03 -1.49 -9.19
N HIS A 361 19.76 -0.65 -8.43
CA HIS A 361 19.51 0.79 -8.39
C HIS A 361 19.77 1.46 -9.75
N GLY A 362 20.86 1.11 -10.40
CA GLY A 362 21.23 1.60 -11.73
C GLY A 362 20.87 0.67 -12.88
N ASN A 363 20.59 -0.59 -12.58
CA ASN A 363 20.29 -1.64 -13.56
C ASN A 363 19.02 -2.41 -13.18
N PRO A 364 17.83 -2.00 -13.65
CA PRO A 364 16.58 -2.69 -13.35
C PRO A 364 16.57 -4.19 -13.65
N ALA A 365 17.28 -4.64 -14.68
CA ALA A 365 17.36 -6.05 -15.05
C ALA A 365 18.10 -6.92 -14.02
N ALA A 366 18.96 -6.34 -13.19
CA ALA A 366 19.65 -7.05 -12.11
C ALA A 366 18.74 -7.35 -10.89
N ARG A 367 17.55 -6.75 -10.82
CA ARG A 367 16.62 -6.90 -9.69
C ARG A 367 16.08 -8.31 -9.59
N PRO A 368 16.17 -8.97 -8.44
CA PRO A 368 15.53 -10.25 -8.20
C PRO A 368 14.04 -10.22 -8.50
N THR A 369 13.51 -11.33 -8.95
CA THR A 369 12.08 -11.51 -9.20
C THR A 369 11.30 -11.64 -7.87
N LEU A 370 9.98 -11.45 -7.90
CA LEU A 370 9.12 -11.72 -6.75
C LEU A 370 9.23 -13.17 -6.29
N GLY A 371 9.37 -14.12 -7.23
CA GLY A 371 9.55 -15.54 -6.94
C GLY A 371 10.86 -15.83 -6.20
N GLU A 372 11.98 -15.18 -6.60
CA GLU A 372 13.25 -15.31 -5.89
C GLU A 372 13.17 -14.74 -4.47
N LEU A 373 12.53 -13.58 -4.27
CA LEU A 373 12.30 -13.00 -2.94
C LEU A 373 11.42 -13.92 -2.08
N ARG A 374 10.38 -14.49 -2.66
CA ARG A 374 9.46 -15.41 -2.00
C ARG A 374 10.19 -16.68 -1.53
N GLN A 375 11.10 -17.24 -2.35
CA GLN A 375 11.95 -18.36 -1.96
C GLN A 375 12.86 -18.03 -0.77
N GLU A 376 13.43 -16.82 -0.72
CA GLU A 376 14.28 -16.41 0.40
C GLU A 376 13.48 -16.25 1.71
N VAL A 377 12.24 -15.76 1.60
CA VAL A 377 11.31 -15.69 2.75
C VAL A 377 11.01 -17.10 3.29
N GLU A 378 10.76 -18.09 2.43
CA GLU A 378 10.57 -19.48 2.86
C GLU A 378 11.81 -20.09 3.51
N LYS A 379 12.98 -19.85 2.93
CA LYS A 379 14.25 -20.29 3.55
C LYS A 379 14.44 -19.65 4.91
N PHE A 380 14.02 -18.39 5.08
CA PHE A 380 14.12 -17.71 6.37
C PHE A 380 13.19 -18.33 7.39
N LEU A 381 11.93 -18.63 7.04
CA LEU A 381 11.00 -19.37 7.91
C LEU A 381 11.58 -20.71 8.33
N PHE A 382 12.17 -21.46 7.40
CA PHE A 382 12.79 -22.75 7.69
C PHE A 382 13.97 -22.63 8.69
N VAL A 383 14.86 -21.68 8.50
CA VAL A 383 16.00 -21.51 9.43
C VAL A 383 15.58 -20.93 10.79
N MET A 384 14.49 -20.18 10.86
CA MET A 384 13.89 -19.73 12.13
C MET A 384 13.34 -20.89 12.97
N GLY A 385 12.86 -21.95 12.31
CA GLY A 385 12.46 -23.18 13.01
C GLY A 385 13.63 -23.90 13.67
N LYS A 386 14.85 -23.74 13.16
CA LYS A 386 16.08 -24.36 13.69
C LYS A 386 16.88 -23.47 14.64
N ASP A 387 16.68 -22.15 14.58
CA ASP A 387 17.42 -21.15 15.34
C ASP A 387 16.46 -20.09 15.90
N PRO A 388 15.94 -20.31 17.13
CA PRO A 388 14.98 -19.42 17.77
C PRO A 388 15.46 -17.97 17.94
N LEU A 389 16.78 -17.75 18.04
CA LEU A 389 17.35 -16.39 18.18
C LEU A 389 17.04 -15.50 16.97
N ARG A 390 16.73 -16.10 15.81
CA ARG A 390 16.29 -15.36 14.61
C ARG A 390 14.90 -14.78 14.73
N ARG A 391 14.14 -15.20 15.72
CA ARG A 391 12.77 -14.78 15.97
C ARG A 391 12.69 -13.49 16.80
N ASP A 392 13.80 -13.07 17.41
CA ASP A 392 13.79 -11.83 18.19
C ASP A 392 13.61 -10.60 17.28
N LEU A 393 12.67 -9.72 17.67
CA LEU A 393 12.40 -8.45 17.01
C LEU A 393 13.48 -7.39 17.29
N ALA A 394 14.26 -7.53 18.37
CA ALA A 394 15.29 -6.59 18.79
C ALA A 394 16.47 -7.29 19.47
N PRO A 395 17.25 -8.12 18.74
CA PRO A 395 18.34 -8.86 19.34
C PRO A 395 19.40 -7.90 19.91
N ALA A 396 19.78 -8.13 21.18
CA ALA A 396 20.73 -7.27 21.91
C ALA A 396 22.14 -7.30 21.30
N THR A 397 22.52 -8.43 20.69
CA THR A 397 23.84 -8.62 20.09
C THR A 397 23.74 -9.11 18.65
N PRO A 398 24.73 -8.83 17.80
CA PRO A 398 24.75 -9.39 16.46
C PRO A 398 25.01 -10.91 16.52
N LYS A 399 24.48 -11.63 15.55
CA LYS A 399 24.75 -13.06 15.40
C LYS A 399 26.25 -13.29 15.13
N VAL A 400 26.91 -14.06 16.00
CA VAL A 400 28.31 -14.48 15.76
C VAL A 400 28.33 -15.42 14.57
N LYS A 401 29.13 -15.11 13.56
CA LYS A 401 29.31 -15.95 12.37
C LYS A 401 30.61 -16.72 12.47
N SER A 402 30.57 -18.00 12.17
CA SER A 402 31.78 -18.83 12.04
C SER A 402 32.72 -18.24 10.97
N GLY A 403 34.02 -18.50 11.05
CA GLY A 403 35.04 -17.86 10.21
C GLY A 403 34.71 -17.79 8.71
N THR A 404 34.28 -18.94 8.12
CA THR A 404 33.89 -19.03 6.71
C THR A 404 32.62 -18.21 6.38
N ALA A 405 31.62 -18.27 7.26
CA ALA A 405 30.39 -17.49 7.09
C ALA A 405 30.64 -15.98 7.30
N ARG A 406 31.63 -15.61 8.15
CA ARG A 406 32.02 -14.22 8.39
C ARG A 406 32.71 -13.63 7.16
N THR A 407 33.54 -14.39 6.46
CA THR A 407 34.21 -13.96 5.22
C THR A 407 33.19 -13.82 4.09
N ALA A 408 32.31 -14.82 3.90
CA ALA A 408 31.28 -14.78 2.90
C ALA A 408 30.28 -13.61 3.15
N TRP A 409 29.92 -13.33 4.41
CA TRP A 409 29.04 -12.23 4.75
C TRP A 409 29.72 -10.86 4.61
N LYS A 410 31.03 -10.76 4.93
CA LYS A 410 31.85 -9.59 4.65
C LYS A 410 31.95 -9.37 3.13
N ASN A 411 32.12 -10.44 2.35
CA ASN A 411 32.20 -10.35 0.89
C ASN A 411 30.84 -10.04 0.23
N ALA A 412 29.72 -10.42 0.81
CA ALA A 412 28.39 -10.06 0.33
C ALA A 412 27.88 -8.73 0.91
N ALA A 413 28.36 -8.35 2.08
CA ALA A 413 28.25 -7.00 2.64
C ALA A 413 29.39 -6.11 2.15
N ALA A 414 30.27 -6.62 1.34
CA ALA A 414 31.36 -6.03 0.64
C ALA A 414 30.99 -5.74 -0.80
#